data_8be3b6ea64638282a82cf025b102e922
#
_entry.id   8be3b6ea64638282a82cf025b102e922
#
_cell.length_a   1.000
_cell.length_b   1.000
_cell.length_c   1.000
_cell.angle_alpha   90.00
_cell.angle_beta   90.00
_cell.angle_gamma   90.00
#
_symmetry.space_group_name_H-M   'P 1'
#
loop_
_entity.id
_entity.type
_entity.pdbx_description
1 polymer ?
#
loop_
_entity_poly.entity_id
_entity_poly.type
_entity_poly.pdbx_seq_one_letter_code
_entity_poly.pdbx_strand_id
1 'polypeptide(L)'
;MIKTFDYEKLPIVEVVNEILYDASKRGASDIHFDPEEEEMVVRIRIDGQLMNYTTIPNTLKKNLITRIKIISGMNITEVRLPQDGAIKQTIKDVNLDLRVSSLPTNEGEKIVIRILDYSMSLKGIEYLGFSERNFKKISKLINIPSGIILITGATGSGKSTTVYSILQKLNRTETNIITVEDPIEMNIKGINQVQVNSEIGLTFANVLRSILRQDPDIIMIGEIRDNETARIAVRASITGHLVLSTIHTNNSLNTIERLLDMEVERYLLASALEGIISQKLARKLCDKCKRKRPTNDYEKEIFQKVFGMQVNEIYTAVGCEECGNGYKGRIAIHEVLLITQEIRDAISNNMPKDKLRTLVYNSDVNTLLQVGLEKVINGYTTFEEVIKLIELDDDIEDKKNGTASYKYDLNKALEQTKLSNNTVEHTNQVIQQPVQQTQQVVTPIQQTPQQVTANTQQQAPITDEQLFKDDNPLDNTQILDI
;
A
#
# COMPACT_ATOMS: atom_id res chain seq x y z
N MET A 1 25.65 -7.69 0.06
CA MET A 1 26.63 -8.70 -0.44
C MET A 1 26.10 -9.31 -1.72
N ILE A 2 26.94 -9.41 -2.74
CA ILE A 2 26.64 -10.10 -4.00
C ILE A 2 26.56 -11.60 -3.67
N LYS A 3 25.49 -12.27 -4.09
CA LYS A 3 25.30 -13.71 -3.90
C LYS A 3 25.92 -14.45 -5.07
N THR A 4 26.68 -15.49 -4.82
CA THR A 4 27.27 -16.37 -5.83
C THR A 4 26.55 -17.73 -5.81
N PHE A 5 26.28 -18.28 -6.98
CA PHE A 5 25.67 -19.60 -7.15
C PHE A 5 26.68 -20.53 -7.81
N ASP A 6 26.69 -21.79 -7.43
CA ASP A 6 27.43 -22.84 -8.12
C ASP A 6 26.56 -23.35 -9.28
N TYR A 7 26.72 -22.72 -10.44
CA TYR A 7 25.92 -23.00 -11.63
C TYR A 7 26.22 -24.39 -12.28
N GLU A 8 27.28 -25.05 -11.87
CA GLU A 8 27.59 -26.41 -12.32
C GLU A 8 26.79 -27.47 -11.56
N LYS A 9 26.43 -27.17 -10.29
CA LYS A 9 25.74 -28.11 -9.41
C LYS A 9 24.23 -27.80 -9.24
N LEU A 10 23.81 -26.55 -9.40
CA LEU A 10 22.44 -26.14 -9.14
C LEU A 10 21.62 -26.10 -10.45
N PRO A 11 20.54 -26.88 -10.58
CA PRO A 11 19.60 -26.75 -11.68
C PRO A 11 19.02 -25.34 -11.76
N ILE A 12 18.77 -24.82 -12.96
CA ILE A 12 18.24 -23.47 -13.18
C ILE A 12 16.92 -23.22 -12.43
N VAL A 13 16.12 -24.25 -12.22
CA VAL A 13 14.87 -24.20 -11.43
C VAL A 13 15.16 -23.80 -9.99
N GLU A 14 16.18 -24.36 -9.39
CA GLU A 14 16.57 -24.06 -8.01
C GLU A 14 17.23 -22.69 -7.91
N VAL A 15 18.02 -22.28 -8.92
CA VAL A 15 18.59 -20.93 -8.99
C VAL A 15 17.49 -19.88 -8.97
N VAL A 16 16.46 -20.04 -9.82
CA VAL A 16 15.30 -19.12 -9.86
C VAL A 16 14.59 -19.11 -8.51
N ASN A 17 14.28 -20.27 -7.94
CA ASN A 17 13.59 -20.37 -6.65
C ASN A 17 14.40 -19.71 -5.51
N GLU A 18 15.73 -19.89 -5.49
CA GLU A 18 16.60 -19.26 -4.49
C GLU A 18 16.67 -17.74 -4.65
N ILE A 19 16.69 -17.23 -5.90
CA ILE A 19 16.64 -15.78 -6.14
C ILE A 19 15.33 -15.19 -5.63
N LEU A 20 14.19 -15.81 -5.96
CA LEU A 20 12.87 -15.35 -5.53
C LEU A 20 12.72 -15.39 -4.00
N TYR A 21 13.15 -16.48 -3.40
CA TYR A 21 13.10 -16.67 -1.95
C TYR A 21 13.97 -15.65 -1.19
N ASP A 22 15.25 -15.54 -1.58
CA ASP A 22 16.19 -14.66 -0.89
C ASP A 22 15.85 -13.17 -1.08
N ALA A 23 15.42 -12.78 -2.29
CA ALA A 23 14.94 -11.42 -2.54
C ALA A 23 13.73 -11.08 -1.67
N SER A 24 12.75 -11.99 -1.55
CA SER A 24 11.60 -11.81 -0.67
C SER A 24 12.00 -11.70 0.81
N LYS A 25 12.88 -12.58 1.29
CA LYS A 25 13.39 -12.54 2.68
C LYS A 25 14.16 -11.26 3.00
N ARG A 26 14.83 -10.67 2.01
CA ARG A 26 15.50 -9.36 2.16
C ARG A 26 14.55 -8.17 2.08
N GLY A 27 13.25 -8.39 1.83
CA GLY A 27 12.26 -7.32 1.68
C GLY A 27 12.41 -6.54 0.39
N ALA A 28 12.91 -7.17 -0.67
CA ALA A 28 12.96 -6.55 -1.99
C ALA A 28 11.54 -6.29 -2.53
N SER A 29 11.34 -5.16 -3.18
CA SER A 29 10.09 -4.84 -3.88
C SER A 29 10.09 -5.33 -5.33
N ASP A 30 11.26 -5.33 -5.97
CA ASP A 30 11.39 -5.73 -7.36
C ASP A 30 12.71 -6.49 -7.57
N ILE A 31 12.69 -7.45 -8.51
CA ILE A 31 13.87 -8.17 -9.01
C ILE A 31 13.99 -7.86 -10.49
N HIS A 32 15.14 -7.39 -10.92
CA HIS A 32 15.45 -7.07 -12.32
C HIS A 32 16.44 -8.09 -12.86
N PHE A 33 16.12 -8.70 -13.97
CA PHE A 33 17.00 -9.53 -14.77
C PHE A 33 17.35 -8.75 -16.02
N ASP A 34 18.52 -8.15 -16.03
CA ASP A 34 18.98 -7.27 -17.08
C ASP A 34 19.97 -8.02 -17.98
N PRO A 35 19.60 -8.32 -19.24
CA PRO A 35 20.51 -8.98 -20.17
C PRO A 35 21.60 -8.02 -20.59
N GLU A 36 22.85 -8.45 -20.49
CA GLU A 36 24.04 -7.80 -21.01
C GLU A 36 24.73 -8.73 -22.02
N GLU A 37 25.75 -8.26 -22.74
CA GLU A 37 26.41 -8.99 -23.82
C GLU A 37 26.97 -10.34 -23.33
N GLU A 38 27.72 -10.34 -22.22
CA GLU A 38 28.43 -11.53 -21.72
C GLU A 38 27.69 -12.27 -20.59
N GLU A 39 26.78 -11.59 -19.88
CA GLU A 39 26.09 -12.13 -18.72
C GLU A 39 24.67 -11.56 -18.57
N MET A 40 23.93 -12.07 -17.61
CA MET A 40 22.68 -11.44 -17.13
C MET A 40 22.93 -10.90 -15.75
N VAL A 41 22.80 -9.59 -15.59
CA VAL A 41 22.91 -8.94 -14.29
C VAL A 41 21.58 -9.01 -13.56
N VAL A 42 21.57 -9.59 -12.36
CA VAL A 42 20.38 -9.61 -11.50
C VAL A 42 20.53 -8.53 -10.44
N ARG A 43 19.56 -7.63 -10.40
CA ARG A 43 19.48 -6.54 -9.41
C ARG A 43 18.20 -6.66 -8.61
N ILE A 44 18.26 -6.28 -7.35
CA ILE A 44 17.09 -6.22 -6.46
C ILE A 44 16.87 -4.80 -5.97
N ARG A 45 15.60 -4.41 -5.82
CA ARG A 45 15.23 -3.12 -5.26
C ARG A 45 14.81 -3.30 -3.81
N ILE A 46 15.59 -2.72 -2.88
CA ILE A 46 15.28 -2.73 -1.45
C ILE A 46 15.14 -1.28 -0.98
N ASP A 47 14.07 -0.97 -0.27
CA ASP A 47 13.78 0.38 0.25
C ASP A 47 13.88 1.48 -0.81
N GLY A 48 13.46 1.17 -2.05
CA GLY A 48 13.47 2.08 -3.20
C GLY A 48 14.81 2.14 -3.95
N GLN A 49 15.91 1.59 -3.42
CA GLN A 49 17.22 1.57 -4.06
C GLN A 49 17.47 0.27 -4.82
N LEU A 50 17.93 0.39 -6.06
CA LEU A 50 18.35 -0.73 -6.90
C LEU A 50 19.82 -1.05 -6.61
N MET A 51 20.13 -2.34 -6.35
CA MET A 51 21.48 -2.82 -6.06
C MET A 51 21.77 -4.13 -6.77
N ASN A 52 23.03 -4.35 -7.11
CA ASN A 52 23.47 -5.61 -7.71
C ASN A 52 23.31 -6.76 -6.69
N TYR A 53 22.77 -7.88 -7.17
CA TYR A 53 22.54 -9.07 -6.38
C TYR A 53 23.39 -10.25 -6.80
N THR A 54 23.35 -10.60 -8.09
CA THR A 54 24.18 -11.68 -8.68
C THR A 54 24.32 -11.47 -10.18
N THR A 55 25.22 -12.22 -10.81
CA THR A 55 25.31 -12.33 -12.27
C THR A 55 25.09 -13.79 -12.69
N ILE A 56 24.56 -14.02 -13.87
CA ILE A 56 24.25 -15.34 -14.42
C ILE A 56 24.96 -15.46 -15.76
N PRO A 57 25.74 -16.53 -15.97
CA PRO A 57 26.48 -16.75 -17.24
C PRO A 57 25.56 -16.74 -18.45
N ASN A 58 26.04 -16.22 -19.55
CA ASN A 58 25.29 -16.13 -20.82
C ASN A 58 24.75 -17.49 -21.29
N THR A 59 25.48 -18.59 -21.02
CA THR A 59 25.05 -19.97 -21.34
C THR A 59 23.75 -20.38 -20.67
N LEU A 60 23.40 -19.78 -19.53
CA LEU A 60 22.18 -20.07 -18.76
C LEU A 60 21.07 -19.01 -18.93
N LYS A 61 21.36 -17.87 -19.58
CA LYS A 61 20.44 -16.75 -19.78
C LYS A 61 19.10 -17.22 -20.36
N LYS A 62 19.14 -17.96 -21.48
CA LYS A 62 17.92 -18.45 -22.15
C LYS A 62 17.11 -19.40 -21.28
N ASN A 63 17.76 -20.31 -20.56
CA ASN A 63 17.09 -21.29 -19.68
C ASN A 63 16.43 -20.60 -18.49
N LEU A 64 17.06 -19.56 -17.94
CA LEU A 64 16.51 -18.75 -16.86
C LEU A 64 15.23 -18.04 -17.30
N ILE A 65 15.29 -17.32 -18.44
CA ILE A 65 14.13 -16.60 -19.01
C ILE A 65 13.00 -17.57 -19.27
N THR A 66 13.29 -18.71 -19.93
CA THR A 66 12.30 -19.76 -20.21
C THR A 66 11.65 -20.25 -18.91
N ARG A 67 12.44 -20.52 -17.87
CA ARG A 67 11.90 -20.96 -16.56
C ARG A 67 10.98 -19.91 -15.94
N ILE A 68 11.36 -18.63 -15.96
CA ILE A 68 10.52 -17.56 -15.43
C ILE A 68 9.23 -17.45 -16.24
N LYS A 69 9.28 -17.51 -17.57
CA LYS A 69 8.08 -17.48 -18.42
C LYS A 69 7.13 -18.66 -18.13
N ILE A 70 7.66 -19.87 -17.95
CA ILE A 70 6.85 -21.04 -17.63
C ILE A 70 6.07 -20.83 -16.33
N ILE A 71 6.77 -20.45 -15.26
CA ILE A 71 6.12 -20.29 -13.93
C ILE A 71 5.20 -19.09 -13.83
N SER A 72 5.33 -18.11 -14.74
CA SER A 72 4.47 -16.92 -14.82
C SER A 72 3.33 -17.04 -15.83
N GLY A 73 3.21 -18.20 -16.54
CA GLY A 73 2.17 -18.43 -17.52
C GLY A 73 2.34 -17.69 -18.85
N MET A 74 3.56 -17.21 -19.14
CA MET A 74 3.87 -16.51 -20.40
C MET A 74 4.17 -17.48 -21.54
N ASN A 75 4.03 -17.01 -22.79
CA ASN A 75 4.39 -17.75 -23.98
C ASN A 75 5.92 -17.81 -24.16
N ILE A 76 6.49 -19.01 -24.05
CA ILE A 76 7.94 -19.23 -24.14
C ILE A 76 8.48 -19.10 -25.58
N THR A 77 7.62 -19.22 -26.59
CA THR A 77 8.03 -19.15 -28.01
C THR A 77 8.01 -17.75 -28.57
N GLU A 78 7.26 -16.81 -27.93
CA GLU A 78 7.23 -15.41 -28.32
C GLU A 78 8.28 -14.62 -27.54
N VAL A 79 9.27 -14.09 -28.25
CA VAL A 79 10.41 -13.36 -27.67
C VAL A 79 10.52 -11.93 -28.19
N ARG A 80 9.63 -11.52 -29.11
CA ARG A 80 9.67 -10.24 -29.81
C ARG A 80 8.69 -9.21 -29.27
N LEU A 81 7.71 -9.66 -28.48
CA LEU A 81 6.67 -8.81 -27.91
C LEU A 81 6.77 -8.79 -26.37
N PRO A 82 6.47 -7.66 -25.75
CA PRO A 82 6.31 -7.59 -24.30
C PRO A 82 5.23 -8.57 -23.82
N GLN A 83 5.42 -9.15 -22.65
CA GLN A 83 4.45 -10.03 -22.02
C GLN A 83 4.37 -9.75 -20.53
N ASP A 84 3.19 -9.91 -19.97
CA ASP A 84 2.94 -9.85 -18.54
C ASP A 84 2.44 -11.20 -18.02
N GLY A 85 2.77 -11.53 -16.79
CA GLY A 85 2.37 -12.77 -16.13
C GLY A 85 2.37 -12.65 -14.62
N ALA A 86 1.98 -13.72 -13.95
CA ALA A 86 1.93 -13.77 -12.49
C ALA A 86 2.43 -15.11 -11.97
N ILE A 87 3.08 -15.09 -10.81
CA ILE A 87 3.54 -16.30 -10.11
C ILE A 87 2.89 -16.32 -8.73
N LYS A 88 2.09 -17.35 -8.47
CA LYS A 88 1.54 -17.61 -7.13
C LYS A 88 2.02 -18.98 -6.68
N GLN A 89 3.00 -19.00 -5.81
CA GLN A 89 3.58 -20.25 -5.31
C GLN A 89 4.18 -20.09 -3.92
N THR A 90 4.27 -21.20 -3.20
CA THR A 90 5.01 -21.28 -1.95
C THR A 90 6.40 -21.83 -2.22
N ILE A 91 7.43 -21.07 -1.86
CA ILE A 91 8.82 -21.52 -1.92
C ILE A 91 9.32 -21.63 -0.49
N LYS A 92 9.70 -22.85 -0.05
CA LYS A 92 10.07 -23.15 1.33
C LYS A 92 8.94 -22.70 2.29
N ASP A 93 9.19 -21.68 3.11
CA ASP A 93 8.27 -21.13 4.12
C ASP A 93 7.64 -19.78 3.69
N VAL A 94 7.82 -19.35 2.43
CA VAL A 94 7.32 -18.06 1.93
C VAL A 94 6.27 -18.26 0.86
N ASN A 95 5.09 -17.69 1.09
CA ASN A 95 4.06 -17.56 0.07
C ASN A 95 4.37 -16.33 -0.78
N LEU A 96 4.61 -16.55 -2.07
CA LEU A 96 4.95 -15.53 -3.02
C LEU A 96 3.74 -15.22 -3.93
N ASP A 97 3.41 -13.96 -4.04
CA ASP A 97 2.53 -13.40 -5.06
C ASP A 97 3.36 -12.37 -5.85
N LEU A 98 3.64 -12.68 -7.12
CA LEU A 98 4.60 -11.94 -7.92
C LEU A 98 3.96 -11.55 -9.25
N ARG A 99 4.18 -10.31 -9.69
CA ARG A 99 3.89 -9.87 -11.05
C ARG A 99 5.17 -9.86 -11.86
N VAL A 100 5.11 -10.39 -13.07
CA VAL A 100 6.26 -10.55 -13.96
C VAL A 100 5.98 -9.81 -15.25
N SER A 101 6.92 -8.97 -15.69
CA SER A 101 6.87 -8.31 -16.99
C SER A 101 8.13 -8.62 -17.77
N SER A 102 7.99 -9.04 -19.02
CA SER A 102 9.07 -9.30 -19.98
C SER A 102 9.07 -8.23 -21.06
N LEU A 103 10.25 -7.72 -21.37
CA LEU A 103 10.46 -6.71 -22.40
C LEU A 103 11.61 -7.14 -23.32
N PRO A 104 11.40 -7.27 -24.65
CA PRO A 104 12.48 -7.50 -25.60
C PRO A 104 13.47 -6.34 -25.62
N THR A 105 14.77 -6.66 -25.57
CA THR A 105 15.88 -5.72 -25.74
C THR A 105 16.88 -6.26 -26.75
N ASN A 106 17.88 -5.45 -27.14
CA ASN A 106 18.93 -5.89 -28.10
C ASN A 106 19.72 -7.08 -27.58
N GLU A 107 19.95 -7.16 -26.26
CA GLU A 107 20.75 -8.23 -25.65
C GLU A 107 19.90 -9.43 -25.16
N GLY A 108 18.61 -9.43 -25.47
CA GLY A 108 17.67 -10.47 -25.08
C GLY A 108 16.47 -9.92 -24.29
N GLU A 109 15.69 -10.80 -23.68
CA GLU A 109 14.52 -10.36 -22.90
C GLU A 109 14.95 -9.92 -21.51
N LYS A 110 14.62 -8.66 -21.16
CA LYS A 110 14.67 -8.15 -19.81
C LYS A 110 13.44 -8.61 -19.07
N ILE A 111 13.60 -9.09 -17.83
CA ILE A 111 12.47 -9.42 -16.96
C ILE A 111 12.51 -8.59 -15.69
N VAL A 112 11.36 -8.09 -15.29
CA VAL A 112 11.15 -7.45 -13.98
C VAL A 112 10.09 -8.24 -13.23
N ILE A 113 10.41 -8.65 -12.00
CA ILE A 113 9.49 -9.34 -11.11
C ILE A 113 9.19 -8.42 -9.93
N ARG A 114 7.95 -8.00 -9.76
CA ARG A 114 7.47 -7.27 -8.59
C ARG A 114 6.99 -8.23 -7.53
N ILE A 115 7.52 -8.09 -6.32
CA ILE A 115 7.12 -8.86 -5.15
C ILE A 115 5.99 -8.11 -4.44
N LEU A 116 4.81 -8.74 -4.34
CA LEU A 116 3.65 -8.17 -3.68
C LEU A 116 3.68 -8.58 -2.20
N ASP A 117 4.02 -7.63 -1.33
CA ASP A 117 3.99 -7.83 0.13
C ASP A 117 2.88 -6.99 0.75
N TYR A 118 1.82 -7.66 1.17
CA TYR A 118 0.64 -7.03 1.78
C TYR A 118 0.67 -7.05 3.31
N SER A 119 1.75 -7.52 3.92
CA SER A 119 1.86 -7.70 5.37
C SER A 119 1.56 -6.41 6.16
N MET A 120 1.96 -5.26 5.62
CA MET A 120 1.68 -3.95 6.24
C MET A 120 0.21 -3.54 6.11
N SER A 121 -0.45 -3.85 4.98
CA SER A 121 -1.88 -3.57 4.79
C SER A 121 -2.74 -4.37 5.76
N LEU A 122 -2.30 -5.55 6.15
CA LEU A 122 -2.98 -6.43 7.10
C LEU A 122 -2.80 -6.01 8.57
N LYS A 123 -1.83 -5.14 8.89
CA LYS A 123 -1.56 -4.72 10.28
C LYS A 123 -2.51 -3.65 10.81
N GLY A 124 -3.33 -3.05 9.96
CA GLY A 124 -4.25 -1.98 10.34
C GLY A 124 -3.63 -0.57 10.28
N ILE A 125 -4.52 0.43 10.30
CA ILE A 125 -4.17 1.84 10.11
C ILE A 125 -3.27 2.40 11.23
N GLU A 126 -3.31 1.80 12.41
CA GLU A 126 -2.53 2.16 13.60
C GLU A 126 -1.01 1.98 13.37
N TYR A 127 -0.64 1.09 12.47
CA TYR A 127 0.77 0.75 12.19
C TYR A 127 1.37 1.54 11.01
N LEU A 128 0.58 2.40 10.35
CA LEU A 128 1.05 3.18 9.19
C LEU A 128 1.93 4.38 9.55
N GLY A 129 2.18 4.60 10.85
CA GLY A 129 3.10 5.64 11.33
C GLY A 129 2.57 7.07 11.27
N PHE A 130 1.25 7.24 11.35
CA PHE A 130 0.62 8.55 11.53
C PHE A 130 1.02 9.18 12.85
N SER A 131 1.22 10.50 12.88
CA SER A 131 1.29 11.23 14.14
C SER A 131 -0.06 11.14 14.88
N GLU A 132 -0.07 11.27 16.21
CA GLU A 132 -1.31 11.24 17.00
C GLU A 132 -2.35 12.24 16.48
N ARG A 133 -1.90 13.44 16.09
CA ARG A 133 -2.76 14.48 15.51
C ARG A 133 -3.40 14.04 14.20
N ASN A 134 -2.58 13.50 13.27
CA ASN A 134 -3.07 13.00 11.99
C ASN A 134 -3.95 11.77 12.16
N PHE A 135 -3.63 10.88 13.09
CA PHE A 135 -4.46 9.73 13.40
C PHE A 135 -5.87 10.12 13.90
N LYS A 136 -5.97 11.15 14.76
CA LYS A 136 -7.26 11.70 15.20
C LYS A 136 -8.08 12.27 14.02
N LYS A 137 -7.41 12.93 13.05
CA LYS A 137 -8.08 13.43 11.85
C LYS A 137 -8.60 12.31 10.96
N ILE A 138 -7.78 11.30 10.70
CA ILE A 138 -8.17 10.14 9.90
C ILE A 138 -9.32 9.38 10.59
N SER A 139 -9.24 9.20 11.90
CA SER A 139 -10.33 8.57 12.67
C SER A 139 -11.65 9.32 12.53
N LYS A 140 -11.64 10.65 12.39
CA LYS A 140 -12.84 11.42 12.05
C LYS A 140 -13.32 11.15 10.63
N LEU A 141 -12.40 11.21 9.65
CA LEU A 141 -12.71 11.02 8.23
C LEU A 141 -13.33 9.65 7.93
N ILE A 142 -12.79 8.58 8.49
CA ILE A 142 -13.28 7.21 8.21
C ILE A 142 -14.62 6.88 8.89
N ASN A 143 -15.12 7.74 9.79
CA ASN A 143 -16.38 7.55 10.46
C ASN A 143 -17.51 8.47 9.94
N ILE A 144 -17.28 9.22 8.87
CA ILE A 144 -18.34 9.99 8.22
C ILE A 144 -19.25 9.07 7.41
N PRO A 145 -20.56 9.38 7.33
CA PRO A 145 -21.49 8.51 6.61
C PRO A 145 -21.36 8.61 5.09
N SER A 146 -20.97 9.76 4.57
CA SER A 146 -20.83 10.01 3.13
C SER A 146 -19.82 11.11 2.87
N GLY A 147 -19.35 11.21 1.63
CA GLY A 147 -18.31 12.14 1.20
C GLY A 147 -17.19 11.45 0.47
N ILE A 148 -16.22 12.21 -0.06
CA ILE A 148 -15.05 11.65 -0.74
C ILE A 148 -13.78 11.93 0.07
N ILE A 149 -12.99 10.90 0.31
CA ILE A 149 -11.66 10.95 0.92
C ILE A 149 -10.64 10.54 -0.12
N LEU A 150 -9.64 11.36 -0.34
CA LEU A 150 -8.60 11.13 -1.33
C LEU A 150 -7.26 10.86 -0.68
N ILE A 151 -6.57 9.82 -1.17
CA ILE A 151 -5.21 9.51 -0.78
C ILE A 151 -4.30 9.86 -1.97
N THR A 152 -3.32 10.74 -1.76
CA THR A 152 -2.46 11.24 -2.83
C THR A 152 -0.98 11.02 -2.56
N GLY A 153 -0.21 11.02 -3.62
CA GLY A 153 1.24 10.83 -3.60
C GLY A 153 1.75 10.15 -4.88
N ALA A 154 3.05 10.17 -5.09
CA ALA A 154 3.70 9.49 -6.22
C ALA A 154 3.51 7.96 -6.18
N THR A 155 3.86 7.29 -7.28
CA THR A 155 3.94 5.83 -7.30
C THR A 155 4.94 5.34 -6.25
N GLY A 156 4.56 4.31 -5.49
CA GLY A 156 5.38 3.78 -4.41
C GLY A 156 5.34 4.57 -3.09
N SER A 157 4.48 5.58 -2.96
CA SER A 157 4.29 6.31 -1.68
C SER A 157 3.47 5.56 -0.64
N GLY A 158 2.92 4.38 -0.95
CA GLY A 158 2.15 3.54 -0.05
C GLY A 158 0.64 3.83 -0.03
N LYS A 159 0.10 4.50 -1.06
CA LYS A 159 -1.34 4.82 -1.16
C LYS A 159 -2.23 3.58 -1.03
N SER A 160 -1.94 2.52 -1.79
CA SER A 160 -2.70 1.27 -1.74
C SER A 160 -2.70 0.67 -0.33
N THR A 161 -1.54 0.64 0.36
CA THR A 161 -1.44 0.17 1.74
C THR A 161 -2.36 0.96 2.67
N THR A 162 -2.41 2.29 2.54
CA THR A 162 -3.26 3.16 3.35
C THR A 162 -4.74 2.92 3.04
N VAL A 163 -5.12 2.86 1.77
CA VAL A 163 -6.51 2.58 1.35
C VAL A 163 -6.97 1.22 1.87
N TYR A 164 -6.19 0.17 1.67
CA TYR A 164 -6.53 -1.18 2.13
C TYR A 164 -6.62 -1.28 3.65
N SER A 165 -5.74 -0.61 4.39
CA SER A 165 -5.84 -0.54 5.87
C SER A 165 -7.11 0.19 6.33
N ILE A 166 -7.56 1.23 5.61
CA ILE A 166 -8.83 1.90 5.86
C ILE A 166 -9.99 0.97 5.53
N LEU A 167 -9.98 0.30 4.38
CA LEU A 167 -11.02 -0.65 3.99
C LEU A 167 -11.17 -1.78 5.00
N GLN A 168 -10.08 -2.34 5.50
CA GLN A 168 -10.13 -3.36 6.55
C GLN A 168 -10.75 -2.85 7.85
N LYS A 169 -10.47 -1.60 8.23
CA LYS A 169 -11.07 -0.98 9.42
C LYS A 169 -12.57 -0.77 9.27
N LEU A 170 -13.03 -0.49 8.05
CA LEU A 170 -14.43 -0.25 7.71
C LEU A 170 -15.20 -1.53 7.37
N ASN A 171 -14.52 -2.63 7.09
CA ASN A 171 -15.10 -3.90 6.69
C ASN A 171 -15.79 -4.58 7.87
N ARG A 172 -17.10 -4.41 7.96
CA ARG A 172 -17.99 -5.00 8.96
C ARG A 172 -19.08 -5.78 8.27
N THR A 173 -19.75 -6.65 8.97
CA THR A 173 -20.82 -7.50 8.42
C THR A 173 -22.01 -6.66 7.89
N GLU A 174 -22.24 -5.50 8.50
CA GLU A 174 -23.33 -4.59 8.17
C GLU A 174 -22.99 -3.59 7.07
N THR A 175 -21.77 -3.63 6.52
CA THR A 175 -21.29 -2.63 5.55
C THR A 175 -21.04 -3.28 4.20
N ASN A 176 -21.73 -2.84 3.18
CA ASN A 176 -21.51 -3.28 1.79
C ASN A 176 -20.38 -2.44 1.15
N ILE A 177 -19.21 -3.02 1.03
CA ILE A 177 -18.03 -2.39 0.42
C ILE A 177 -17.79 -2.97 -0.96
N ILE A 178 -17.74 -2.10 -1.97
CA ILE A 178 -17.43 -2.49 -3.35
C ILE A 178 -16.27 -1.68 -3.87
N THR A 179 -15.31 -2.35 -4.51
CA THR A 179 -14.14 -1.68 -5.11
C THR A 179 -14.08 -1.86 -6.62
N VAL A 180 -13.43 -0.92 -7.29
CA VAL A 180 -13.03 -1.02 -8.70
C VAL A 180 -11.55 -0.68 -8.82
N GLU A 181 -10.74 -1.57 -9.38
CA GLU A 181 -9.28 -1.53 -9.30
C GLU A 181 -8.60 -1.93 -10.62
N ASP A 182 -7.39 -1.42 -10.85
CA ASP A 182 -6.60 -1.73 -12.04
C ASP A 182 -5.10 -1.93 -11.71
N PRO A 183 -4.73 -3.16 -11.37
CA PRO A 183 -5.56 -4.32 -11.03
C PRO A 183 -5.80 -4.41 -9.51
N ILE A 184 -6.57 -5.42 -9.07
CA ILE A 184 -6.70 -5.76 -7.64
C ILE A 184 -5.33 -6.16 -7.12
N GLU A 185 -4.85 -5.44 -6.09
CA GLU A 185 -3.55 -5.75 -5.49
C GLU A 185 -3.64 -6.94 -4.53
N MET A 186 -4.64 -6.94 -3.65
CA MET A 186 -4.85 -7.98 -2.64
C MET A 186 -6.34 -8.27 -2.48
N ASN A 187 -6.70 -9.55 -2.41
CA ASN A 187 -8.07 -9.94 -2.09
C ASN A 187 -8.37 -9.74 -0.60
N ILE A 188 -9.45 -9.03 -0.30
CA ILE A 188 -9.94 -8.80 1.07
C ILE A 188 -11.24 -9.57 1.26
N LYS A 189 -11.26 -10.50 2.22
CA LYS A 189 -12.48 -11.25 2.54
C LYS A 189 -13.58 -10.29 3.02
N GLY A 190 -14.77 -10.41 2.48
CA GLY A 190 -15.93 -9.59 2.85
C GLY A 190 -16.07 -8.31 2.03
N ILE A 191 -15.20 -8.07 1.05
CA ILE A 191 -15.28 -6.94 0.11
C ILE A 191 -15.48 -7.46 -1.32
N ASN A 192 -16.40 -6.84 -2.06
CA ASN A 192 -16.63 -7.14 -3.46
C ASN A 192 -15.68 -6.31 -4.33
N GLN A 193 -14.67 -6.97 -4.89
CA GLN A 193 -13.61 -6.30 -5.65
C GLN A 193 -13.77 -6.57 -7.15
N VAL A 194 -13.86 -5.53 -7.96
CA VAL A 194 -14.00 -5.59 -9.43
C VAL A 194 -12.70 -5.13 -10.08
N GLN A 195 -12.12 -5.99 -10.89
CA GLN A 195 -10.93 -5.63 -11.68
C GLN A 195 -11.34 -5.08 -13.05
N VAL A 196 -10.79 -3.91 -13.39
CA VAL A 196 -10.94 -3.30 -14.72
C VAL A 196 -10.43 -4.25 -15.81
N ASN A 197 -11.13 -4.29 -16.93
CA ASN A 197 -10.71 -4.95 -18.16
C ASN A 197 -11.14 -4.12 -19.37
N SER A 198 -10.25 -3.31 -19.88
CA SER A 198 -10.51 -2.39 -20.99
C SER A 198 -10.82 -3.12 -22.31
N GLU A 199 -10.35 -4.34 -22.51
CA GLU A 199 -10.57 -5.12 -23.73
C GLU A 199 -12.06 -5.46 -23.96
N ILE A 200 -12.78 -5.65 -22.86
CA ILE A 200 -14.23 -5.94 -22.89
C ILE A 200 -15.09 -4.72 -22.52
N GLY A 201 -14.48 -3.53 -22.42
CA GLY A 201 -15.19 -2.29 -22.05
C GLY A 201 -15.52 -2.16 -20.55
N LEU A 202 -14.97 -3.01 -19.69
CA LEU A 202 -15.13 -2.93 -18.23
C LEU A 202 -14.19 -1.86 -17.65
N THR A 203 -14.53 -0.58 -17.87
CA THR A 203 -13.75 0.59 -17.46
C THR A 203 -14.13 1.06 -16.06
N PHE A 204 -13.33 1.92 -15.43
CA PHE A 204 -13.65 2.54 -14.13
C PHE A 204 -15.04 3.20 -14.14
N ALA A 205 -15.33 4.03 -15.13
CA ALA A 205 -16.60 4.74 -15.23
C ALA A 205 -17.80 3.79 -15.38
N ASN A 206 -17.70 2.76 -16.25
CA ASN A 206 -18.79 1.79 -16.47
C ASN A 206 -19.06 0.93 -15.23
N VAL A 207 -17.99 0.46 -14.58
CA VAL A 207 -18.10 -0.31 -13.33
C VAL A 207 -18.73 0.55 -12.24
N LEU A 208 -18.26 1.79 -12.06
CA LEU A 208 -18.77 2.69 -11.04
C LEU A 208 -20.27 2.99 -11.19
N ARG A 209 -20.74 3.21 -12.43
CA ARG A 209 -22.20 3.32 -12.69
C ARG A 209 -22.98 2.07 -12.29
N SER A 210 -22.37 0.90 -12.42
CA SER A 210 -23.00 -0.36 -12.02
C SER A 210 -22.97 -0.55 -10.52
N ILE A 211 -21.88 -0.19 -9.85
CA ILE A 211 -21.73 -0.22 -8.39
C ILE A 211 -22.86 0.58 -7.71
N LEU A 212 -23.20 1.76 -8.24
CA LEU A 212 -24.27 2.61 -7.70
C LEU A 212 -25.67 1.94 -7.70
N ARG A 213 -25.84 0.80 -8.36
CA ARG A 213 -27.08 0.00 -8.35
C ARG A 213 -26.96 -1.29 -7.52
N GLN A 214 -25.87 -1.42 -6.77
CA GLN A 214 -25.57 -2.59 -5.93
C GLN A 214 -25.72 -2.31 -4.43
N ASP A 215 -26.45 -1.24 -4.07
CA ASP A 215 -26.67 -0.83 -2.68
C ASP A 215 -25.36 -0.72 -1.85
N PRO A 216 -24.37 0.02 -2.35
CA PRO A 216 -23.09 0.14 -1.63
C PRO A 216 -23.18 1.18 -0.51
N ASP A 217 -22.58 0.90 0.64
CA ASP A 217 -22.30 1.92 1.68
C ASP A 217 -20.97 2.62 1.39
N ILE A 218 -19.97 1.84 0.98
CA ILE A 218 -18.61 2.33 0.73
C ILE A 218 -18.16 1.90 -0.65
N ILE A 219 -17.67 2.86 -1.42
CA ILE A 219 -17.11 2.65 -2.75
C ILE A 219 -15.63 2.98 -2.73
N MET A 220 -14.77 2.06 -3.16
CA MET A 220 -13.36 2.38 -3.38
C MET A 220 -13.05 2.36 -4.87
N ILE A 221 -12.45 3.44 -5.35
CA ILE A 221 -11.98 3.58 -6.72
C ILE A 221 -10.46 3.56 -6.66
N GLY A 222 -9.83 2.57 -7.29
CA GLY A 222 -8.38 2.38 -7.23
C GLY A 222 -7.62 3.67 -7.48
N GLU A 223 -7.99 4.39 -8.54
CA GLU A 223 -7.50 5.74 -8.81
C GLU A 223 -8.44 6.53 -9.74
N ILE A 224 -8.39 7.86 -9.62
CA ILE A 224 -9.08 8.79 -10.52
C ILE A 224 -8.06 9.35 -11.51
N ARG A 225 -8.25 9.01 -12.81
CA ARG A 225 -7.36 9.45 -13.91
C ARG A 225 -8.05 10.39 -14.90
N ASP A 226 -9.37 10.34 -15.00
CA ASP A 226 -10.17 11.01 -16.04
C ASP A 226 -11.38 11.75 -15.47
N ASN A 227 -11.90 12.67 -16.28
CA ASN A 227 -13.01 13.55 -15.91
C ASN A 227 -14.31 12.78 -15.62
N GLU A 228 -14.56 11.73 -16.38
CA GLU A 228 -15.80 10.96 -16.24
C GLU A 228 -15.86 10.24 -14.91
N THR A 229 -14.78 9.51 -14.56
CA THR A 229 -14.63 8.83 -13.27
C THR A 229 -14.69 9.82 -12.11
N ALA A 230 -14.01 10.99 -12.22
CA ALA A 230 -14.03 12.04 -11.20
C ALA A 230 -15.45 12.54 -10.92
N ARG A 231 -16.21 12.87 -11.95
CA ARG A 231 -17.59 13.36 -11.82
C ARG A 231 -18.54 12.33 -11.21
N ILE A 232 -18.42 11.05 -11.60
CA ILE A 232 -19.27 9.99 -11.03
C ILE A 232 -18.91 9.79 -9.56
N ALA A 233 -17.63 9.75 -9.21
CA ALA A 233 -17.15 9.60 -7.82
C ALA A 233 -17.67 10.72 -6.90
N VAL A 234 -17.58 11.97 -7.35
CA VAL A 234 -18.08 13.14 -6.61
C VAL A 234 -19.60 13.08 -6.44
N ARG A 235 -20.34 12.71 -7.49
CA ARG A 235 -21.82 12.57 -7.39
C ARG A 235 -22.23 11.43 -6.46
N ALA A 236 -21.51 10.29 -6.52
CA ALA A 236 -21.75 9.17 -5.60
C ALA A 236 -21.61 9.60 -4.15
N SER A 237 -20.57 10.38 -3.82
CA SER A 237 -20.34 10.84 -2.45
C SER A 237 -21.40 11.82 -1.94
N ILE A 238 -21.99 12.64 -2.81
CA ILE A 238 -23.09 13.56 -2.46
C ILE A 238 -24.41 12.80 -2.25
N THR A 239 -24.60 11.68 -2.96
CA THR A 239 -25.81 10.87 -2.87
C THR A 239 -25.83 9.85 -1.74
N GLY A 240 -24.93 9.98 -0.76
CA GLY A 240 -24.98 9.22 0.48
C GLY A 240 -23.93 8.15 0.66
N HIS A 241 -22.98 8.00 -0.28
CA HIS A 241 -21.94 6.96 -0.21
C HIS A 241 -20.62 7.52 0.33
N LEU A 242 -19.89 6.74 1.12
CA LEU A 242 -18.49 7.04 1.43
C LEU A 242 -17.61 6.57 0.28
N VAL A 243 -16.94 7.51 -0.38
CA VAL A 243 -16.05 7.23 -1.50
C VAL A 243 -14.59 7.37 -1.07
N LEU A 244 -13.80 6.32 -1.28
CA LEU A 244 -12.35 6.32 -1.10
C LEU A 244 -11.68 6.22 -2.45
N SER A 245 -10.68 7.05 -2.72
CA SER A 245 -9.93 6.92 -3.97
C SER A 245 -8.49 7.40 -3.83
N THR A 246 -7.66 7.04 -4.82
CA THR A 246 -6.33 7.61 -4.94
C THR A 246 -6.24 8.54 -6.14
N ILE A 247 -5.31 9.48 -6.06
CA ILE A 247 -4.98 10.40 -7.14
C ILE A 247 -3.48 10.68 -7.12
N HIS A 248 -2.89 10.97 -8.28
CA HIS A 248 -1.46 11.27 -8.40
C HIS A 248 -1.22 12.77 -8.36
N THR A 249 -1.01 13.32 -7.16
CA THR A 249 -0.60 14.70 -6.92
C THR A 249 0.42 14.76 -5.78
N ASN A 250 1.13 15.86 -5.60
CA ASN A 250 2.25 15.98 -4.68
C ASN A 250 1.83 16.38 -3.25
N ASN A 251 0.73 17.14 -3.10
CA ASN A 251 0.19 17.63 -1.84
C ASN A 251 -1.33 17.81 -1.90
N SER A 252 -1.93 18.21 -0.78
CA SER A 252 -3.40 18.33 -0.66
C SER A 252 -3.97 19.47 -1.53
N LEU A 253 -3.26 20.59 -1.67
CA LEU A 253 -3.72 21.72 -2.48
C LEU A 253 -3.76 21.34 -3.96
N ASN A 254 -2.70 20.73 -4.47
CA ASN A 254 -2.63 20.27 -5.86
C ASN A 254 -3.70 19.20 -6.17
N THR A 255 -4.18 18.48 -5.15
CA THR A 255 -5.30 17.53 -5.31
C THR A 255 -6.61 18.26 -5.60
N ILE A 256 -6.91 19.35 -4.89
CA ILE A 256 -8.08 20.17 -5.13
C ILE A 256 -8.03 20.75 -6.56
N GLU A 257 -6.89 21.33 -6.94
CA GLU A 257 -6.68 21.88 -8.29
C GLU A 257 -6.85 20.81 -9.37
N ARG A 258 -6.26 19.64 -9.18
CA ARG A 258 -6.34 18.54 -10.15
C ARG A 258 -7.78 18.11 -10.42
N LEU A 259 -8.64 18.05 -9.40
CA LEU A 259 -10.06 17.75 -9.60
C LEU A 259 -10.80 18.86 -10.35
N LEU A 260 -10.43 20.11 -10.11
CA LEU A 260 -10.98 21.23 -10.86
C LEU A 260 -10.51 21.22 -12.34
N ASP A 261 -9.25 20.85 -12.59
CA ASP A 261 -8.70 20.65 -13.95
C ASP A 261 -9.40 19.48 -14.69
N MET A 262 -9.88 18.47 -13.94
CA MET A 262 -10.73 17.40 -14.44
C MET A 262 -12.19 17.84 -14.64
N GLU A 263 -12.45 19.16 -14.67
CA GLU A 263 -13.76 19.75 -14.91
C GLU A 263 -14.86 19.28 -13.92
N VAL A 264 -14.47 18.94 -12.70
CA VAL A 264 -15.43 18.74 -11.61
C VAL A 264 -15.97 20.11 -11.20
N GLU A 265 -17.28 20.24 -11.18
CA GLU A 265 -17.95 21.50 -10.82
C GLU A 265 -17.60 21.89 -9.38
N ARG A 266 -17.16 23.16 -9.16
CA ARG A 266 -16.67 23.67 -7.87
C ARG A 266 -17.62 23.42 -6.71
N TYR A 267 -18.91 23.69 -6.92
CA TYR A 267 -19.92 23.53 -5.87
C TYR A 267 -20.15 22.06 -5.49
N LEU A 268 -20.02 21.13 -6.46
CA LEU A 268 -20.10 19.70 -6.18
C LEU A 268 -18.84 19.23 -5.42
N LEU A 269 -17.66 19.66 -5.87
CA LEU A 269 -16.40 19.34 -5.18
C LEU A 269 -16.40 19.86 -3.75
N ALA A 270 -16.81 21.11 -3.54
CA ALA A 270 -16.92 21.71 -2.21
C ALA A 270 -17.86 20.95 -1.28
N SER A 271 -18.97 20.41 -1.82
CA SER A 271 -19.95 19.64 -1.05
C SER A 271 -19.49 18.21 -0.77
N ALA A 272 -18.72 17.61 -1.68
CA ALA A 272 -18.34 16.21 -1.64
C ALA A 272 -17.07 15.92 -0.86
N LEU A 273 -16.07 16.82 -1.00
CA LEU A 273 -14.72 16.57 -0.47
C LEU A 273 -14.68 16.74 1.06
N GLU A 274 -14.27 15.68 1.75
CA GLU A 274 -14.19 15.66 3.22
C GLU A 274 -12.75 15.73 3.73
N GLY A 275 -11.82 15.10 3.02
CA GLY A 275 -10.41 15.13 3.41
C GLY A 275 -9.47 14.61 2.36
N ILE A 276 -8.21 15.02 2.50
CA ILE A 276 -7.11 14.59 1.66
C ILE A 276 -5.96 14.11 2.53
N ILE A 277 -5.41 12.95 2.21
CA ILE A 277 -4.26 12.34 2.87
C ILE A 277 -3.12 12.33 1.85
N SER A 278 -2.20 13.26 1.94
CA SER A 278 -0.98 13.27 1.11
C SER A 278 0.12 12.49 1.79
N GLN A 279 0.83 11.65 1.05
CA GLN A 279 1.86 10.82 1.66
C GLN A 279 3.09 10.57 0.79
N LYS A 280 4.23 10.43 1.47
CA LYS A 280 5.53 10.05 0.91
C LYS A 280 6.17 8.99 1.80
N LEU A 281 7.07 8.18 1.26
CA LEU A 281 7.84 7.19 2.00
C LEU A 281 9.30 7.58 2.06
N ALA A 282 9.84 7.79 3.27
CA ALA A 282 11.25 7.97 3.54
C ALA A 282 11.87 6.64 3.98
N ARG A 283 13.17 6.44 3.75
CA ARG A 283 13.91 5.31 4.32
C ARG A 283 14.03 5.50 5.83
N LYS A 284 13.73 4.44 6.58
CA LYS A 284 13.87 4.44 8.05
C LYS A 284 15.33 4.18 8.43
N LEU A 285 15.87 4.97 9.36
CA LEU A 285 17.19 4.73 9.94
C LEU A 285 17.23 3.36 10.63
N CYS A 286 18.36 2.69 10.48
CA CYS A 286 18.62 1.45 11.20
C CYS A 286 18.83 1.75 12.68
N ASP A 287 18.01 1.17 13.54
CA ASP A 287 18.05 1.42 14.98
C ASP A 287 19.36 0.96 15.63
N LYS A 288 20.07 -0.03 15.01
CA LYS A 288 21.35 -0.56 15.54
C LYS A 288 22.54 0.34 15.25
N CYS A 289 22.56 1.06 14.13
CA CYS A 289 23.78 1.78 13.71
C CYS A 289 23.60 3.29 13.53
N LYS A 290 22.39 3.84 13.66
CA LYS A 290 22.20 5.30 13.63
C LYS A 290 23.05 5.98 14.72
N ARG A 291 23.62 7.16 14.43
CA ARG A 291 24.41 7.95 15.35
C ARG A 291 23.92 9.40 15.35
N LYS A 292 24.03 10.05 16.49
CA LYS A 292 23.80 11.49 16.58
C LYS A 292 24.98 12.25 15.98
N ARG A 293 24.69 13.35 15.30
CA ARG A 293 25.65 14.34 14.84
C ARG A 293 25.14 15.76 15.10
N PRO A 294 26.05 16.74 15.23
CA PRO A 294 25.65 18.15 15.24
C PRO A 294 24.93 18.53 13.93
N THR A 295 23.97 19.43 14.02
CA THR A 295 23.35 20.07 12.86
C THR A 295 24.30 21.10 12.26
N ASN A 296 24.32 21.18 10.93
CA ASN A 296 25.00 22.26 10.21
C ASN A 296 24.12 23.54 10.16
N ASP A 297 24.68 24.66 9.65
CA ASP A 297 23.98 25.94 9.67
C ASP A 297 22.75 25.97 8.77
N TYR A 298 22.76 25.26 7.62
CA TYR A 298 21.60 25.10 6.75
C TYR A 298 20.45 24.34 7.44
N GLU A 299 20.76 23.24 8.10
CA GLU A 299 19.78 22.46 8.85
C GLU A 299 19.17 23.28 10.00
N LYS A 300 20.00 24.02 10.74
CA LYS A 300 19.52 24.96 11.79
C LYS A 300 18.58 26.01 11.21
N GLU A 301 18.92 26.58 10.06
CA GLU A 301 18.09 27.57 9.39
C GLU A 301 16.72 26.99 9.01
N ILE A 302 16.68 25.78 8.45
CA ILE A 302 15.40 25.12 8.08
C ILE A 302 14.57 24.82 9.34
N PHE A 303 15.15 24.24 10.39
CA PHE A 303 14.44 24.01 11.64
C PHE A 303 13.92 25.30 12.26
N GLN A 304 14.70 26.37 12.22
CA GLN A 304 14.30 27.68 12.72
C GLN A 304 13.14 28.27 11.89
N LYS A 305 13.17 28.14 10.57
CA LYS A 305 12.07 28.61 9.69
C LYS A 305 10.79 27.84 9.89
N VAL A 306 10.88 26.51 10.03
CA VAL A 306 9.71 25.63 10.06
C VAL A 306 9.07 25.57 11.45
N PHE A 307 9.88 25.51 12.52
CA PHE A 307 9.41 25.32 13.89
C PHE A 307 9.65 26.52 14.83
N GLY A 308 10.43 27.52 14.40
CA GLY A 308 10.84 28.64 15.25
C GLY A 308 11.79 28.24 16.38
N MET A 309 12.48 27.09 16.27
CA MET A 309 13.38 26.57 17.28
C MET A 309 14.71 26.10 16.68
N GLN A 310 15.76 26.11 17.52
CA GLN A 310 17.06 25.54 17.14
C GLN A 310 17.12 24.06 17.51
N VAL A 311 17.55 23.24 16.56
CA VAL A 311 17.86 21.82 16.77
C VAL A 311 19.37 21.64 16.64
N ASN A 312 20.04 21.23 17.71
CA ASN A 312 21.50 21.17 17.76
C ASN A 312 22.06 19.82 17.30
N GLU A 313 21.28 18.75 17.42
CA GLU A 313 21.68 17.40 17.04
C GLU A 313 20.56 16.66 16.31
N ILE A 314 20.94 15.88 15.31
CA ILE A 314 20.06 14.96 14.59
C ILE A 314 20.76 13.61 14.39
N TYR A 315 20.02 12.61 13.91
CA TYR A 315 20.59 11.29 13.62
C TYR A 315 21.03 11.20 12.16
N THR A 316 22.12 10.45 11.94
CA THR A 316 22.65 10.13 10.61
C THR A 316 22.77 8.63 10.41
N ALA A 317 22.74 8.20 9.14
CA ALA A 317 22.95 6.82 8.72
C ALA A 317 24.45 6.51 8.71
N VAL A 318 24.85 5.38 9.30
CA VAL A 318 26.25 4.93 9.33
C VAL A 318 26.46 3.69 8.49
N GLY A 319 25.63 2.66 8.72
CA GLY A 319 25.76 1.33 8.12
C GLY A 319 26.29 0.29 9.11
N CYS A 320 25.80 -0.93 8.99
CA CYS A 320 26.27 -2.09 9.73
C CYS A 320 26.02 -3.38 8.90
N GLU A 321 26.51 -4.50 9.37
CA GLU A 321 26.36 -5.80 8.68
C GLU A 321 24.89 -6.15 8.39
N GLU A 322 23.96 -5.71 9.25
CA GLU A 322 22.53 -6.01 9.07
C GLU A 322 21.85 -5.16 8.02
N CYS A 323 22.18 -3.87 7.91
CA CYS A 323 21.48 -2.93 7.04
C CYS A 323 22.32 -2.45 5.83
N GLY A 324 23.63 -2.67 5.84
CA GLY A 324 24.58 -2.22 4.81
C GLY A 324 24.79 -0.70 4.81
N ASN A 325 23.78 0.07 4.46
CA ASN A 325 23.87 1.51 4.19
C ASN A 325 23.28 2.43 5.26
N GLY A 326 22.94 1.90 6.44
CA GLY A 326 22.40 2.70 7.56
C GLY A 326 20.87 2.84 7.57
N TYR A 327 20.15 2.23 6.61
CA TYR A 327 18.69 2.24 6.54
C TYR A 327 18.13 0.83 6.58
N LYS A 328 16.94 0.67 7.19
CA LYS A 328 16.20 -0.59 7.22
C LYS A 328 14.69 -0.32 7.26
N GLY A 329 14.03 -0.64 6.15
CA GLY A 329 12.62 -0.38 5.96
C GLY A 329 12.31 1.08 5.63
N ARG A 330 11.01 1.39 5.59
CA ARG A 330 10.49 2.71 5.20
C ARG A 330 9.54 3.24 6.26
N ILE A 331 9.41 4.56 6.34
CA ILE A 331 8.45 5.25 7.20
C ILE A 331 7.66 6.25 6.38
N ALA A 332 6.35 6.29 6.60
CA ALA A 332 5.49 7.22 5.87
C ALA A 332 5.51 8.62 6.51
N ILE A 333 5.48 9.64 5.67
CA ILE A 333 5.29 11.04 6.01
C ILE A 333 3.92 11.43 5.47
N HIS A 334 3.02 11.90 6.35
CA HIS A 334 1.64 12.17 6.01
C HIS A 334 1.26 13.64 6.29
N GLU A 335 0.63 14.26 5.31
CA GLU A 335 -0.13 15.49 5.46
C GLU A 335 -1.62 15.14 5.41
N VAL A 336 -2.39 15.53 6.41
CA VAL A 336 -3.83 15.24 6.50
C VAL A 336 -4.59 16.56 6.57
N LEU A 337 -5.28 16.90 5.49
CA LEU A 337 -6.15 18.05 5.37
C LEU A 337 -7.60 17.61 5.59
N LEU A 338 -8.26 18.21 6.59
CA LEU A 338 -9.72 18.18 6.74
C LEU A 338 -10.31 19.37 5.97
N ILE A 339 -11.35 19.16 5.20
CA ILE A 339 -12.02 20.23 4.46
C ILE A 339 -13.00 20.91 5.41
N THR A 340 -12.60 22.07 5.91
CA THR A 340 -13.43 22.93 6.77
C THR A 340 -14.47 23.71 5.96
N GLN A 341 -15.45 24.29 6.63
CA GLN A 341 -16.47 25.11 5.95
C GLN A 341 -15.85 26.29 5.19
N GLU A 342 -14.80 26.92 5.75
CA GLU A 342 -14.10 28.01 5.09
C GLU A 342 -13.41 27.57 3.81
N ILE A 343 -12.82 26.35 3.80
CA ILE A 343 -12.20 25.77 2.60
C ILE A 343 -13.26 25.41 1.56
N ARG A 344 -14.42 24.88 1.98
CA ARG A 344 -15.57 24.59 1.10
C ARG A 344 -16.06 25.87 0.42
N ASP A 345 -16.26 26.93 1.19
CA ASP A 345 -16.72 28.23 0.69
C ASP A 345 -15.68 28.83 -0.27
N ALA A 346 -14.38 28.70 0.03
CA ALA A 346 -13.30 29.16 -0.83
C ALA A 346 -13.28 28.43 -2.18
N ILE A 347 -13.44 27.11 -2.20
CA ILE A 347 -13.52 26.29 -3.42
C ILE A 347 -14.75 26.69 -4.23
N SER A 348 -15.92 26.76 -3.59
CA SER A 348 -17.19 27.08 -4.22
C SER A 348 -17.19 28.47 -4.87
N ASN A 349 -16.64 29.47 -4.17
CA ASN A 349 -16.59 30.88 -4.61
C ASN A 349 -15.41 31.19 -5.53
N ASN A 350 -14.71 30.19 -6.07
CA ASN A 350 -13.57 30.38 -6.98
C ASN A 350 -12.48 31.29 -6.39
N MET A 351 -12.12 31.06 -5.12
CA MET A 351 -11.04 31.82 -4.48
C MET A 351 -9.73 31.67 -5.28
N PRO A 352 -8.98 32.77 -5.50
CA PRO A 352 -7.67 32.68 -6.12
C PRO A 352 -6.74 31.69 -5.43
N LYS A 353 -5.91 30.99 -6.22
CA LYS A 353 -5.01 29.91 -5.77
C LYS A 353 -4.17 30.31 -4.54
N ASP A 354 -3.53 31.48 -4.57
CA ASP A 354 -2.67 31.95 -3.46
C ASP A 354 -3.44 32.16 -2.16
N LYS A 355 -4.69 32.65 -2.26
CA LYS A 355 -5.55 32.81 -1.08
C LYS A 355 -6.04 31.46 -0.55
N LEU A 356 -6.40 30.54 -1.45
CA LEU A 356 -6.78 29.17 -1.06
C LEU A 356 -5.58 28.46 -0.41
N ARG A 357 -4.37 28.62 -0.96
CA ARG A 357 -3.12 28.11 -0.39
C ARG A 357 -2.92 28.62 1.03
N THR A 358 -3.01 29.93 1.22
CA THR A 358 -2.89 30.56 2.54
C THR A 358 -3.93 30.02 3.52
N LEU A 359 -5.18 29.85 3.09
CA LEU A 359 -6.26 29.31 3.92
C LEU A 359 -5.99 27.85 4.33
N VAL A 360 -5.59 26.99 3.37
CA VAL A 360 -5.29 25.58 3.62
C VAL A 360 -4.15 25.42 4.62
N TYR A 361 -3.03 26.11 4.41
CA TYR A 361 -1.85 25.94 5.25
C TYR A 361 -1.86 26.76 6.55
N ASN A 362 -2.80 27.69 6.70
CA ASN A 362 -3.12 28.30 8.00
C ASN A 362 -4.16 27.49 8.80
N SER A 363 -4.79 26.51 8.19
CA SER A 363 -5.68 25.60 8.89
C SER A 363 -4.91 24.62 9.80
N ASP A 364 -5.62 23.70 10.42
CA ASP A 364 -5.03 22.65 11.27
C ASP A 364 -4.30 21.56 10.46
N VAL A 365 -3.43 21.95 9.50
CA VAL A 365 -2.65 21.02 8.68
C VAL A 365 -1.17 21.10 9.01
N ASN A 366 -0.53 19.94 9.22
CA ASN A 366 0.93 19.84 9.25
C ASN A 366 1.39 19.48 7.85
N THR A 367 2.25 20.30 7.24
CA THR A 367 2.81 20.03 5.92
C THR A 367 3.67 18.75 5.93
N LEU A 368 3.87 18.17 4.73
CA LEU A 368 4.80 17.04 4.58
C LEU A 368 6.19 17.36 5.15
N LEU A 369 6.67 18.61 4.94
CA LEU A 369 7.97 19.06 5.47
C LEU A 369 7.99 19.04 7.00
N GLN A 370 6.96 19.60 7.64
CA GLN A 370 6.88 19.60 9.11
C GLN A 370 6.91 18.18 9.68
N VAL A 371 6.04 17.31 9.17
CA VAL A 371 5.97 15.91 9.64
C VAL A 371 7.26 15.16 9.33
N GLY A 372 7.89 15.43 8.18
CA GLY A 372 9.20 14.87 7.83
C GLY A 372 10.30 15.28 8.81
N LEU A 373 10.40 16.57 9.09
CA LEU A 373 11.38 17.11 10.02
C LEU A 373 11.14 16.67 11.48
N GLU A 374 9.88 16.50 11.91
CA GLU A 374 9.56 15.86 13.19
C GLU A 374 10.13 14.44 13.27
N LYS A 375 10.04 13.68 12.18
CA LYS A 375 10.62 12.33 12.11
C LYS A 375 12.16 12.35 12.13
N VAL A 376 12.78 13.39 11.58
CA VAL A 376 14.25 13.60 11.68
C VAL A 376 14.67 13.85 13.13
N ILE A 377 14.00 14.75 13.84
CA ILE A 377 14.26 15.06 15.24
C ILE A 377 14.14 13.80 16.10
N ASN A 378 13.11 12.98 15.84
CA ASN A 378 12.87 11.73 16.55
C ASN A 378 13.78 10.56 16.12
N GLY A 379 14.69 10.77 15.15
CA GLY A 379 15.66 9.77 14.70
C GLY A 379 15.04 8.59 13.95
N TYR A 380 13.92 8.80 13.27
CA TYR A 380 13.30 7.80 12.39
C TYR A 380 13.87 7.80 10.98
N THR A 381 14.28 8.98 10.48
CA THR A 381 14.88 9.17 9.15
C THR A 381 15.95 10.26 9.21
N THR A 382 16.64 10.53 8.11
CA THR A 382 17.64 11.60 8.04
C THR A 382 17.05 12.86 7.42
N PHE A 383 17.72 13.99 7.65
CA PHE A 383 17.36 15.27 7.05
C PHE A 383 17.43 15.22 5.53
N GLU A 384 18.47 14.59 4.99
CA GLU A 384 18.70 14.44 3.54
C GLU A 384 17.59 13.64 2.85
N GLU A 385 17.05 12.60 3.52
CA GLU A 385 15.92 11.84 2.99
C GLU A 385 14.65 12.69 2.89
N VAL A 386 14.38 13.51 3.90
CA VAL A 386 13.22 14.39 3.91
C VAL A 386 13.32 15.44 2.81
N ILE A 387 14.46 16.13 2.71
CA ILE A 387 14.68 17.19 1.72
C ILE A 387 14.64 16.66 0.29
N LYS A 388 15.16 15.44 0.06
CA LYS A 388 15.08 14.78 -1.25
C LYS A 388 13.66 14.46 -1.71
N LEU A 389 12.75 14.22 -0.77
CA LEU A 389 11.38 13.83 -1.06
C LEU A 389 10.44 15.01 -1.21
N ILE A 390 10.77 16.16 -0.61
CA ILE A 390 9.87 17.30 -0.46
C ILE A 390 10.49 18.49 -1.17
N GLU A 391 9.73 19.11 -2.06
CA GLU A 391 10.12 20.37 -2.72
C GLU A 391 10.05 21.49 -1.69
N LEU A 392 11.22 22.00 -1.31
CA LEU A 392 11.38 22.95 -0.20
C LEU A 392 10.69 24.29 -0.43
N ASP A 393 10.73 24.78 -1.68
CA ASP A 393 10.31 26.15 -1.98
C ASP A 393 8.80 26.30 -1.79
N ASP A 394 8.01 25.32 -2.20
CA ASP A 394 6.57 25.34 -2.03
C ASP A 394 6.14 25.28 -0.55
N ASP A 395 6.75 24.40 0.25
CA ASP A 395 6.36 24.21 1.65
C ASP A 395 6.86 25.31 2.61
N ILE A 396 7.96 25.99 2.28
CA ILE A 396 8.49 27.12 3.09
C ILE A 396 7.73 28.42 2.81
N GLU A 397 7.37 28.69 1.56
CA GLU A 397 6.56 29.86 1.21
C GLU A 397 5.14 29.78 1.80
N ASP A 398 4.57 28.59 1.90
CA ASP A 398 3.27 28.35 2.48
C ASP A 398 3.16 28.86 3.93
N LYS A 399 4.27 28.89 4.68
CA LYS A 399 4.30 29.33 6.09
C LYS A 399 4.72 30.79 6.31
N LYS A 400 5.39 31.42 5.36
CA LYS A 400 5.74 32.86 5.47
C LYS A 400 4.50 33.76 5.53
N ASN A 401 3.38 33.29 4.95
CA ASN A 401 2.13 34.02 4.86
C ASN A 401 1.13 33.70 5.98
N GLY A 402 1.46 32.79 6.89
CA GLY A 402 0.59 32.34 7.96
C GLY A 402 1.12 32.59 9.36
N THR A 403 0.33 33.29 10.18
CA THR A 403 0.62 33.58 11.59
C THR A 403 0.39 32.39 12.55
N ALA A 404 0.08 31.22 12.06
CA ALA A 404 -0.11 30.02 12.88
C ALA A 404 1.24 29.45 13.32
N SER A 405 1.77 29.96 14.45
CA SER A 405 2.93 29.35 15.12
C SER A 405 2.55 28.00 15.71
N TYR A 406 2.77 26.92 14.97
CA TYR A 406 2.82 25.59 15.57
C TYR A 406 4.06 25.52 16.47
N LYS A 407 3.87 25.57 17.77
CA LYS A 407 4.94 25.28 18.74
C LYS A 407 5.09 23.76 18.80
N TYR A 408 6.14 23.25 18.19
CA TYR A 408 6.53 21.84 18.37
C TYR A 408 7.03 21.67 19.79
N ASP A 409 6.33 20.86 20.58
CA ASP A 409 6.74 20.53 21.95
C ASP A 409 7.70 19.33 21.89
N LEU A 410 9.01 19.65 21.86
CA LEU A 410 10.08 18.66 21.84
C LEU A 410 10.01 17.72 23.05
N ASN A 411 9.63 18.24 24.24
CA ASN A 411 9.56 17.44 25.45
C ASN A 411 8.44 16.41 25.36
N LYS A 412 7.27 16.82 24.87
CA LYS A 412 6.12 15.92 24.63
C LYS A 412 6.41 14.86 23.56
N ALA A 413 7.14 15.21 22.51
CA ALA A 413 7.54 14.27 21.48
C ALA A 413 8.59 13.26 21.99
N LEU A 414 9.52 13.69 22.84
CA LEU A 414 10.49 12.81 23.49
C LEU A 414 9.86 11.87 24.51
N GLU A 415 8.83 12.33 25.25
CA GLU A 415 8.06 11.49 26.17
C GLU A 415 7.25 10.42 25.42
N GLN A 416 6.62 10.78 24.30
CA GLN A 416 5.89 9.83 23.45
C GLN A 416 6.81 8.77 22.85
N THR A 417 8.05 9.14 22.49
CA THR A 417 9.06 8.20 22.00
C THR A 417 9.53 7.24 23.10
N LYS A 418 9.62 7.69 24.35
CA LYS A 418 9.94 6.86 25.52
C LYS A 418 8.80 5.90 25.85
N LEU A 419 7.57 6.35 25.79
CA LEU A 419 6.38 5.51 26.02
C LEU A 419 6.23 4.41 24.96
N SER A 420 6.45 4.70 23.68
CA SER A 420 6.40 3.71 22.61
C SER A 420 7.53 2.68 22.70
N ASN A 421 8.73 3.08 23.12
CA ASN A 421 9.86 2.17 23.34
C ASN A 421 9.62 1.26 24.56
N ASN A 422 9.08 1.79 25.66
CA ASN A 422 8.74 0.98 26.83
C ASN A 422 7.60 -0.02 26.55
N THR A 423 6.65 0.32 25.69
CA THR A 423 5.58 -0.61 25.29
C THR A 423 6.13 -1.78 24.46
N VAL A 424 7.13 -1.54 23.61
CA VAL A 424 7.81 -2.57 22.83
C VAL A 424 8.69 -3.47 23.72
N GLU A 425 9.35 -2.92 24.74
CA GLU A 425 10.14 -3.70 25.69
C GLU A 425 9.26 -4.56 26.62
N HIS A 426 8.13 -4.03 27.09
CA HIS A 426 7.18 -4.82 27.88
C HIS A 426 6.53 -5.96 27.08
N THR A 427 6.24 -5.75 25.80
CA THR A 427 5.69 -6.80 24.92
C THR A 427 6.73 -7.90 24.68
N ASN A 428 7.99 -7.55 24.51
CA ASN A 428 9.07 -8.52 24.35
C ASN A 428 9.41 -9.30 25.65
N GLN A 429 9.22 -8.71 26.83
CA GLN A 429 9.40 -9.41 28.11
C GLN A 429 8.28 -10.39 28.42
N VAL A 430 7.04 -10.10 28.01
CA VAL A 430 5.89 -11.02 28.19
C VAL A 430 6.00 -12.27 27.30
N ILE A 431 6.69 -12.19 26.17
CA ILE A 431 6.91 -13.35 25.26
C ILE A 431 8.03 -14.28 25.74
N GLN A 432 8.89 -13.84 26.69
CA GLN A 432 10.03 -14.62 27.17
C GLN A 432 9.81 -15.31 28.54
N GLN A 433 8.62 -15.29 29.12
CA GLN A 433 8.36 -16.08 30.32
C GLN A 433 8.12 -17.55 29.94
N PRO A 434 8.90 -18.52 30.48
CA PRO A 434 8.65 -19.92 30.21
C PRO A 434 7.33 -20.34 30.87
N VAL A 435 6.49 -21.00 30.10
CA VAL A 435 5.27 -21.65 30.59
C VAL A 435 5.65 -22.69 31.66
N GLN A 436 5.44 -22.38 32.93
CA GLN A 436 5.52 -23.36 34.00
C GLN A 436 4.40 -24.39 33.78
N GLN A 437 4.78 -25.60 33.49
CA GLN A 437 3.89 -26.76 33.46
C GLN A 437 3.32 -26.98 34.84
N THR A 438 2.06 -26.66 35.03
CA THR A 438 1.30 -27.09 36.19
C THR A 438 0.98 -28.58 35.99
N GLN A 439 1.67 -29.43 36.69
CA GLN A 439 1.32 -30.86 36.83
C GLN A 439 -0.01 -30.94 37.57
N GLN A 440 -1.10 -31.23 36.87
CA GLN A 440 -2.33 -31.69 37.50
C GLN A 440 -2.19 -33.17 37.81
N VAL A 441 -2.24 -33.46 39.09
CA VAL A 441 -2.35 -34.81 39.65
C VAL A 441 -3.70 -35.38 39.23
N VAL A 442 -3.70 -36.34 38.34
CA VAL A 442 -4.90 -37.12 37.93
C VAL A 442 -5.04 -38.31 38.88
N THR A 443 -6.02 -38.29 39.74
CA THR A 443 -6.49 -39.43 40.50
C THR A 443 -7.28 -40.40 39.60
N PRO A 444 -7.09 -41.70 39.66
CA PRO A 444 -7.79 -42.63 38.78
C PRO A 444 -9.22 -42.92 39.27
N ILE A 445 -10.20 -42.67 38.42
CA ILE A 445 -11.59 -43.10 38.60
C ILE A 445 -11.76 -44.47 37.98
N GLN A 446 -12.21 -45.40 38.80
CA GLN A 446 -12.56 -46.78 38.42
C GLN A 446 -13.73 -46.77 37.41
N GLN A 447 -13.55 -47.47 36.31
CA GLN A 447 -14.60 -47.77 35.32
C GLN A 447 -15.35 -49.03 35.69
N THR A 448 -16.65 -48.92 35.84
CA THR A 448 -17.59 -50.05 35.83
C THR A 448 -18.15 -50.20 34.39
N PRO A 449 -18.24 -51.41 33.84
CA PRO A 449 -18.70 -51.58 32.47
C PRO A 449 -20.24 -51.63 32.39
N GLN A 450 -20.84 -50.76 31.59
CA GLN A 450 -22.21 -50.94 31.13
C GLN A 450 -22.21 -51.38 29.66
N GLN A 451 -22.85 -52.52 29.44
CA GLN A 451 -23.19 -53.06 28.13
C GLN A 451 -24.15 -52.13 27.38
N VAL A 452 -23.85 -51.83 26.12
CA VAL A 452 -24.84 -51.28 25.17
C VAL A 452 -24.83 -52.17 23.94
N THR A 453 -25.97 -52.76 23.71
CA THR A 453 -26.36 -53.62 22.59
C THR A 453 -26.26 -52.92 21.25
N ALA A 454 -25.71 -53.62 20.30
CA ALA A 454 -25.67 -53.27 18.89
C ALA A 454 -27.08 -53.32 18.28
N ASN A 455 -27.40 -52.32 17.46
CA ASN A 455 -28.49 -52.45 16.47
C ASN A 455 -27.94 -52.03 15.10
N THR A 456 -27.73 -53.03 14.28
CA THR A 456 -27.28 -52.96 12.90
C THR A 456 -28.53 -52.76 12.03
N GLN A 457 -28.57 -51.67 11.29
CA GLN A 457 -29.43 -51.63 10.08
C GLN A 457 -28.56 -51.29 8.88
N GLN A 458 -28.43 -52.26 8.03
CA GLN A 458 -27.88 -52.19 6.66
C GLN A 458 -28.79 -51.35 5.78
N GLN A 459 -28.22 -50.45 5.02
CA GLN A 459 -28.82 -49.96 3.78
C GLN A 459 -27.81 -50.18 2.64
N ALA A 460 -28.32 -50.83 1.59
CA ALA A 460 -27.64 -51.23 0.38
C ALA A 460 -27.38 -50.07 -0.59
N PRO A 461 -26.48 -50.22 -1.58
CA PRO A 461 -26.06 -49.19 -2.49
C PRO A 461 -27.08 -49.01 -3.63
N ILE A 462 -27.30 -47.76 -4.05
CA ILE A 462 -28.08 -47.39 -5.23
C ILE A 462 -27.13 -47.26 -6.43
N THR A 463 -27.41 -48.06 -7.44
CA THR A 463 -26.74 -48.06 -8.75
C THR A 463 -27.24 -46.93 -9.66
N ASP A 464 -26.29 -46.44 -10.47
CA ASP A 464 -26.55 -45.61 -11.65
C ASP A 464 -27.53 -46.27 -12.62
N GLU A 465 -28.62 -45.58 -12.95
CA GLU A 465 -29.42 -45.63 -14.19
C GLU A 465 -30.77 -44.96 -13.95
N GLN A 466 -30.86 -43.68 -14.30
CA GLN A 466 -32.10 -43.03 -14.73
C GLN A 466 -31.96 -41.50 -14.68
N LEU A 467 -31.41 -40.93 -15.73
CA LEU A 467 -31.60 -39.53 -16.08
C LEU A 467 -31.31 -39.35 -17.59
N PHE A 468 -32.17 -39.84 -18.40
CA PHE A 468 -32.37 -39.39 -19.79
C PHE A 468 -33.79 -39.75 -20.25
N LYS A 469 -34.58 -38.73 -20.46
CA LYS A 469 -35.80 -38.55 -21.32
C LYS A 469 -36.69 -37.48 -20.66
N ASP A 470 -37.14 -36.42 -21.28
CA ASP A 470 -37.74 -36.21 -22.61
C ASP A 470 -37.62 -34.70 -22.92
N ASP A 471 -37.15 -34.33 -24.09
CA ASP A 471 -37.83 -33.86 -25.30
C ASP A 471 -38.78 -32.66 -25.16
N ASN A 472 -38.31 -31.51 -25.65
CA ASN A 472 -38.69 -30.70 -26.86
C ASN A 472 -40.16 -30.40 -27.14
N PRO A 473 -40.48 -29.48 -28.06
CA PRO A 473 -40.21 -28.03 -28.19
C PRO A 473 -41.50 -27.22 -28.51
N LEU A 474 -41.32 -26.02 -29.12
CA LEU A 474 -42.34 -25.17 -29.82
C LEU A 474 -42.88 -24.04 -28.91
N ASP A 475 -43.14 -22.85 -29.34
CA ASP A 475 -43.05 -22.17 -30.67
C ASP A 475 -43.39 -20.67 -30.45
N ASN A 476 -42.75 -19.85 -31.30
CA ASN A 476 -43.29 -18.64 -31.92
C ASN A 476 -43.92 -17.46 -31.16
N THR A 477 -43.26 -16.35 -31.39
CA THR A 477 -43.80 -15.03 -31.81
C THR A 477 -44.95 -14.38 -31.04
N GLN A 478 -44.67 -13.20 -30.51
CA GLN A 478 -45.35 -11.99 -30.96
C GLN A 478 -44.61 -10.71 -30.53
N ILE A 479 -44.27 -9.93 -31.53
CA ILE A 479 -43.98 -8.49 -31.51
C ILE A 479 -45.27 -7.78 -31.10
N LEU A 480 -45.18 -6.78 -30.22
CA LEU A 480 -45.98 -5.56 -30.35
C LEU A 480 -45.39 -4.44 -29.47
N ASP A 481 -45.19 -3.31 -30.14
CA ASP A 481 -44.87 -1.98 -29.67
C ASP A 481 -45.76 -1.50 -28.51
N ILE A 482 -45.15 -0.80 -27.55
CA ILE A 482 -45.47 0.58 -27.17
C ILE A 482 -44.21 1.21 -26.49
#